data_b8c0d1ca21cd19a470ad5e34c0bc1b4e
#
_entry.id   b8c0d1ca21cd19a470ad5e34c0bc1b4e
#
_cell.length_a   1.000
_cell.length_b   1.000
_cell.length_c   1.000
_cell.angle_alpha   90.00
_cell.angle_beta   90.00
_cell.angle_gamma   90.00
#
_symmetry.space_group_name_H-M   'P 1'
#
loop_
_entity.id
_entity.type
_entity.pdbx_description
1 polymer ?
#
loop_
_entity_poly.entity_id
_entity_poly.type
_entity_poly.pdbx_seq_one_letter_code
_entity_poly.pdbx_strand_id
1 'polypeptide(L)'
;MSNAYFKVPTPVNEPISSYAPGSPEKVELKAKIQELKSMQVEVPLIIGGKEIRTGNTAELRVPHDHSVKLGVYHKAGEKEVNMAIEAALAAQQEWADLPWEHRVSVFLKAADLLAGPWRSTINASTVLGQSKNAFQAEIDAACELIDFWRFNAHYMAQIMGEQPISTEGVWNRLEYRALEGFVFAVTPFNFSSIGGNLPTAPAIVGGVSLWKPASSAVYSAYWIMKLLQEAGLPAGVVNFVPGSGGEVGTPAMNSPHLAGIHFTGSTAVFQDMWKTVGENLSKMKYYPRIVGETGGKDFIFAHPTSDVDALVIATLRGAFEYQGQKCSAASRMYLPKSIWSEFKEKYVAEVSKIKMGDPEDFTNFMNAVIDKSAFRSITEYIDYAKDSDEAEIITGGGYDDSKGWFIEPTTIVTTNPKFKTMAEEIFGPVMTIYVYEDEKLDETLDLCDTTSPYALTGAIFAQDRFALVKMANRLRNAAGNFYLNDKPTGAVVGQQPFGGGRASGTNDKAGSAMNLMRWMSVRTMKETMVPPKDWRYPFMDAE
;
A
#
# COMPACT_ATOMS: atom_id res chain seq x y z
N MET A 1 24.72 0.14 -27.19
CA MET A 1 24.72 1.18 -26.12
C MET A 1 24.39 2.51 -26.80
N SER A 2 23.47 3.24 -26.24
CA SER A 2 23.10 4.57 -26.71
C SER A 2 24.12 5.61 -26.23
N ASN A 3 24.42 6.60 -27.07
CA ASN A 3 25.42 7.65 -26.78
C ASN A 3 24.77 8.98 -26.28
N ALA A 4 23.63 8.89 -25.59
CA ALA A 4 22.89 10.06 -25.11
C ALA A 4 22.53 9.94 -23.61
N TYR A 5 22.28 11.07 -22.99
CA TYR A 5 21.63 11.14 -21.68
C TYR A 5 20.13 11.29 -21.89
N PHE A 6 19.38 10.23 -21.57
CA PHE A 6 17.93 10.24 -21.71
C PHE A 6 17.26 10.95 -20.53
N LYS A 7 16.15 11.61 -20.83
CA LYS A 7 15.24 12.15 -19.82
C LYS A 7 13.93 11.37 -19.89
N VAL A 8 13.54 10.81 -18.77
CA VAL A 8 12.19 10.24 -18.61
C VAL A 8 11.17 11.38 -18.70
N PRO A 9 10.01 11.17 -19.34
CA PRO A 9 8.93 12.17 -19.32
C PRO A 9 8.62 12.61 -17.90
N THR A 10 8.39 13.91 -17.70
CA THR A 10 7.99 14.43 -16.38
C THR A 10 6.65 13.83 -16.02
N PRO A 11 6.54 13.13 -14.88
CA PRO A 11 5.30 12.48 -14.51
C PRO A 11 4.23 13.51 -14.10
N VAL A 12 3.00 13.21 -14.46
CA VAL A 12 1.81 13.94 -14.03
C VAL A 12 0.85 12.90 -13.48
N ASN A 13 0.19 13.21 -12.35
CA ASN A 13 -0.79 12.31 -11.78
C ASN A 13 -1.92 12.03 -12.77
N GLU A 14 -2.35 10.78 -12.82
CA GLU A 14 -3.41 10.34 -13.73
C GLU A 14 -4.75 11.00 -13.36
N PRO A 15 -5.46 11.60 -14.33
CA PRO A 15 -6.76 12.17 -14.10
C PRO A 15 -7.77 11.12 -13.61
N ILE A 16 -8.50 11.46 -12.55
CA ILE A 16 -9.52 10.60 -11.95
C ILE A 16 -10.81 10.69 -12.74
N SER A 17 -11.31 9.56 -13.23
CA SER A 17 -12.62 9.47 -13.89
C SER A 17 -13.76 9.61 -12.88
N SER A 18 -14.79 10.34 -13.23
CA SER A 18 -15.87 10.69 -12.30
C SER A 18 -16.94 9.62 -12.16
N TYR A 19 -17.11 8.77 -13.18
CA TYR A 19 -18.22 7.81 -13.28
C TYR A 19 -19.60 8.45 -13.10
N ALA A 20 -19.73 9.72 -13.49
CA ALA A 20 -20.98 10.46 -13.40
C ALA A 20 -22.12 9.79 -14.20
N PRO A 21 -23.37 10.02 -13.84
CA PRO A 21 -24.50 9.50 -14.62
C PRO A 21 -24.41 9.89 -16.10
N GLY A 22 -24.46 8.87 -16.99
CA GLY A 22 -24.38 9.07 -18.45
C GLY A 22 -22.96 9.19 -19.02
N SER A 23 -21.91 9.17 -18.20
CA SER A 23 -20.52 9.23 -18.68
C SER A 23 -20.09 7.94 -19.40
N PRO A 24 -19.24 8.04 -20.44
CA PRO A 24 -18.76 6.87 -21.18
C PRO A 24 -18.02 5.86 -20.28
N GLU A 25 -17.16 6.35 -19.38
CA GLU A 25 -16.39 5.52 -18.45
C GLU A 25 -17.28 4.71 -17.51
N LYS A 26 -18.45 5.27 -17.10
CA LYS A 26 -19.45 4.53 -16.30
C LYS A 26 -20.08 3.40 -17.09
N VAL A 27 -20.43 3.63 -18.34
CA VAL A 27 -21.02 2.62 -19.22
C VAL A 27 -20.03 1.50 -19.47
N GLU A 28 -18.78 1.85 -19.77
CA GLU A 28 -17.70 0.89 -20.02
C GLU A 28 -17.40 0.05 -18.78
N LEU A 29 -17.25 0.67 -17.60
CA LEU A 29 -16.97 -0.07 -16.36
C LEU A 29 -18.12 -1.03 -16.03
N LYS A 30 -19.37 -0.62 -16.15
CA LYS A 30 -20.51 -1.51 -15.91
C LYS A 30 -20.53 -2.70 -16.88
N ALA A 31 -20.26 -2.47 -18.15
CA ALA A 31 -20.17 -3.54 -19.14
C ALA A 31 -19.03 -4.52 -18.78
N LYS A 32 -17.87 -4.01 -18.40
CA LYS A 32 -16.72 -4.83 -18.03
C LYS A 32 -16.96 -5.62 -16.73
N ILE A 33 -17.65 -5.06 -15.74
CA ILE A 33 -18.07 -5.78 -14.54
C ILE A 33 -18.93 -7.00 -14.92
N GLN A 34 -19.93 -6.82 -15.80
CA GLN A 34 -20.78 -7.93 -16.25
C GLN A 34 -20.00 -8.98 -17.04
N GLU A 35 -19.09 -8.55 -17.91
CA GLU A 35 -18.22 -9.45 -18.66
C GLU A 35 -17.39 -10.31 -17.71
N LEU A 36 -16.63 -9.71 -16.78
CA LEU A 36 -15.78 -10.41 -15.83
C LEU A 36 -16.57 -11.29 -14.86
N LYS A 37 -17.75 -10.86 -14.43
CA LYS A 37 -18.63 -11.63 -13.54
C LYS A 37 -19.15 -12.91 -14.21
N SER A 38 -19.37 -12.89 -15.53
CA SER A 38 -19.82 -14.04 -16.31
C SER A 38 -18.69 -15.02 -16.62
N MET A 39 -17.43 -14.61 -16.52
CA MET A 39 -16.26 -15.46 -16.78
C MET A 39 -16.01 -16.37 -15.59
N GLN A 40 -15.58 -17.61 -15.87
CA GLN A 40 -15.05 -18.53 -14.87
C GLN A 40 -13.54 -18.65 -15.10
N VAL A 41 -12.75 -17.91 -14.34
CA VAL A 41 -11.30 -17.81 -14.54
C VAL A 41 -10.59 -18.90 -13.72
N GLU A 42 -9.73 -19.67 -14.36
CA GLU A 42 -8.77 -20.54 -13.69
C GLU A 42 -7.41 -19.86 -13.64
N VAL A 43 -7.08 -19.25 -12.49
CA VAL A 43 -5.85 -18.49 -12.32
C VAL A 43 -4.68 -19.42 -12.04
N PRO A 44 -3.69 -19.53 -12.94
CA PRO A 44 -2.47 -20.29 -12.71
C PRO A 44 -1.45 -19.50 -11.90
N LEU A 45 -0.41 -20.15 -11.42
CA LEU A 45 0.85 -19.48 -11.12
C LEU A 45 1.51 -19.06 -12.44
N ILE A 46 2.29 -17.97 -12.41
CA ILE A 46 3.10 -17.56 -13.58
C ILE A 46 4.56 -17.54 -13.16
N ILE A 47 5.31 -18.55 -13.58
CA ILE A 47 6.71 -18.78 -13.20
C ILE A 47 7.56 -18.87 -14.46
N GLY A 48 8.59 -18.00 -14.55
CA GLY A 48 9.42 -17.93 -15.75
C GLY A 48 8.60 -17.68 -17.04
N GLY A 49 7.53 -16.89 -16.91
CA GLY A 49 6.60 -16.59 -18.01
C GLY A 49 5.63 -17.73 -18.38
N LYS A 50 5.72 -18.89 -17.73
CA LYS A 50 4.87 -20.07 -17.98
C LYS A 50 3.75 -20.17 -16.97
N GLU A 51 2.57 -20.55 -17.42
CA GLU A 51 1.43 -20.87 -16.57
C GLU A 51 1.61 -22.27 -15.95
N ILE A 52 1.56 -22.34 -14.62
CA ILE A 52 1.68 -23.58 -13.84
C ILE A 52 0.36 -23.83 -13.10
N ARG A 53 -0.24 -25.00 -13.34
CA ARG A 53 -1.45 -25.47 -12.70
C ARG A 53 -1.09 -26.60 -11.75
N THR A 54 -1.16 -26.34 -10.43
CA THR A 54 -0.76 -27.31 -9.39
C THR A 54 -1.85 -28.35 -9.08
N GLY A 55 -3.10 -28.07 -9.43
CA GLY A 55 -4.25 -28.85 -9.00
C GLY A 55 -4.70 -28.57 -7.55
N ASN A 56 -3.87 -27.95 -6.72
CA ASN A 56 -4.26 -27.46 -5.40
C ASN A 56 -4.90 -26.08 -5.54
N THR A 57 -6.23 -26.00 -5.50
CA THR A 57 -6.98 -24.79 -5.83
C THR A 57 -7.75 -24.22 -4.65
N ALA A 58 -8.09 -22.95 -4.75
CA ALA A 58 -9.09 -22.29 -3.90
C ALA A 58 -10.04 -21.45 -4.76
N GLU A 59 -11.23 -21.17 -4.24
CA GLU A 59 -12.24 -20.41 -4.95
C GLU A 59 -11.99 -18.90 -4.89
N LEU A 60 -12.37 -18.23 -5.96
CA LEU A 60 -12.47 -16.79 -6.07
C LEU A 60 -13.95 -16.40 -6.03
N ARG A 61 -14.36 -15.70 -4.97
CA ARG A 61 -15.74 -15.26 -4.76
C ARG A 61 -15.80 -13.77 -4.54
N VAL A 62 -16.92 -13.15 -4.91
CA VAL A 62 -17.16 -11.74 -4.58
C VAL A 62 -17.52 -11.59 -3.11
N PRO A 63 -17.03 -10.57 -2.39
CA PRO A 63 -17.34 -10.39 -0.96
C PRO A 63 -18.80 -9.98 -0.69
N HIS A 64 -19.45 -9.31 -1.62
CA HIS A 64 -20.79 -8.77 -1.50
C HIS A 64 -21.92 -9.73 -1.92
N ASP A 65 -21.58 -10.90 -2.46
CA ASP A 65 -22.55 -11.95 -2.79
C ASP A 65 -21.89 -13.34 -2.78
N HIS A 66 -22.13 -14.13 -1.73
CA HIS A 66 -21.53 -15.45 -1.56
C HIS A 66 -21.89 -16.44 -2.66
N SER A 67 -22.99 -16.20 -3.40
CA SER A 67 -23.42 -17.08 -4.49
C SER A 67 -22.60 -16.89 -5.77
N VAL A 68 -21.92 -15.74 -5.91
CA VAL A 68 -21.16 -15.39 -7.12
C VAL A 68 -19.71 -15.87 -7.02
N LYS A 69 -19.36 -16.80 -7.88
CA LYS A 69 -18.00 -17.34 -8.03
C LYS A 69 -17.36 -16.75 -9.30
N LEU A 70 -16.16 -16.19 -9.16
CA LEU A 70 -15.38 -15.65 -10.27
C LEU A 70 -14.46 -16.71 -10.91
N GLY A 71 -14.26 -17.84 -10.22
CA GLY A 71 -13.40 -18.92 -10.67
C GLY A 71 -12.62 -19.58 -9.55
N VAL A 72 -11.45 -20.09 -9.89
CA VAL A 72 -10.50 -20.70 -8.96
C VAL A 72 -9.09 -20.20 -9.23
N TYR A 73 -8.21 -20.29 -8.22
CA TYR A 73 -6.78 -20.08 -8.40
C TYR A 73 -5.97 -21.25 -7.86
N HIS A 74 -4.86 -21.55 -8.52
CA HIS A 74 -3.90 -22.54 -8.08
C HIS A 74 -3.01 -21.97 -6.99
N LYS A 75 -2.70 -22.78 -5.96
CA LYS A 75 -1.83 -22.42 -4.84
C LYS A 75 -0.45 -23.03 -5.03
N ALA A 76 0.58 -22.21 -4.81
CA ALA A 76 1.97 -22.65 -4.78
C ALA A 76 2.26 -23.42 -3.48
N GLY A 77 3.05 -24.47 -3.59
CA GLY A 77 3.76 -25.12 -2.51
C GLY A 77 5.26 -24.84 -2.59
N GLU A 78 6.05 -25.49 -1.71
CA GLU A 78 7.50 -25.32 -1.66
C GLU A 78 8.18 -25.59 -3.03
N LYS A 79 7.72 -26.61 -3.77
CA LYS A 79 8.24 -26.94 -5.09
C LYS A 79 8.13 -25.76 -6.07
N GLU A 80 6.94 -25.16 -6.17
CA GLU A 80 6.69 -24.06 -7.09
C GLU A 80 7.40 -22.78 -6.67
N VAL A 81 7.56 -22.56 -5.35
CA VAL A 81 8.35 -21.43 -4.84
C VAL A 81 9.83 -21.59 -5.24
N ASN A 82 10.40 -22.78 -5.10
CA ASN A 82 11.78 -23.05 -5.53
C ASN A 82 11.94 -22.88 -7.05
N MET A 83 10.98 -23.35 -7.85
CA MET A 83 10.94 -23.08 -9.30
C MET A 83 10.91 -21.58 -9.61
N ALA A 84 10.15 -20.78 -8.85
CA ALA A 84 10.07 -19.35 -9.04
C ALA A 84 11.39 -18.64 -8.65
N ILE A 85 12.05 -19.10 -7.59
CA ILE A 85 13.40 -18.62 -7.21
C ILE A 85 14.39 -18.89 -8.33
N GLU A 86 14.43 -20.10 -8.87
CA GLU A 86 15.33 -20.49 -9.98
C GLU A 86 15.06 -19.64 -11.23
N ALA A 87 13.77 -19.44 -11.58
CA ALA A 87 13.37 -18.63 -12.73
C ALA A 87 13.77 -17.14 -12.54
N ALA A 88 13.61 -16.60 -11.34
CA ALA A 88 14.02 -15.25 -11.01
C ALA A 88 15.54 -15.06 -11.14
N LEU A 89 16.32 -15.98 -10.57
CA LEU A 89 17.79 -15.93 -10.63
C LEU A 89 18.30 -16.10 -12.07
N ALA A 90 17.65 -16.92 -12.88
CA ALA A 90 18.01 -17.11 -14.30
C ALA A 90 17.76 -15.84 -15.13
N ALA A 91 16.69 -15.08 -14.83
CA ALA A 91 16.36 -13.84 -15.53
C ALA A 91 17.18 -12.63 -15.05
N GLN A 92 17.76 -12.69 -13.86
CA GLN A 92 18.33 -11.53 -13.18
C GLN A 92 19.41 -10.82 -13.96
N GLN A 93 20.41 -11.57 -14.50
CA GLN A 93 21.56 -10.95 -15.14
C GLN A 93 21.16 -10.23 -16.43
N GLU A 94 20.38 -10.88 -17.30
CA GLU A 94 19.94 -10.29 -18.55
C GLU A 94 19.08 -9.03 -18.30
N TRP A 95 18.19 -9.08 -17.32
CA TRP A 95 17.36 -7.95 -16.93
C TRP A 95 18.17 -6.79 -16.33
N ALA A 96 19.12 -7.08 -15.48
CA ALA A 96 20.00 -6.06 -14.87
C ALA A 96 20.91 -5.39 -15.89
N ASP A 97 21.40 -6.15 -16.88
CA ASP A 97 22.29 -5.67 -17.95
C ASP A 97 21.56 -4.93 -19.09
N LEU A 98 20.23 -5.08 -19.15
CA LEU A 98 19.42 -4.31 -20.10
C LEU A 98 19.58 -2.82 -19.81
N PRO A 99 19.88 -1.95 -20.80
CA PRO A 99 19.98 -0.52 -20.57
C PRO A 99 18.75 0.02 -19.86
N TRP A 100 18.97 0.89 -18.89
CA TRP A 100 17.92 1.33 -17.96
C TRP A 100 16.70 1.96 -18.65
N GLU A 101 16.92 2.66 -19.76
CA GLU A 101 15.86 3.26 -20.58
C GLU A 101 14.92 2.21 -21.19
N HIS A 102 15.43 1.03 -21.52
CA HIS A 102 14.60 -0.09 -22.02
C HIS A 102 13.80 -0.74 -20.89
N ARG A 103 14.39 -0.87 -19.68
CA ARG A 103 13.63 -1.34 -18.51
C ARG A 103 12.48 -0.42 -18.18
N VAL A 104 12.75 0.88 -18.12
CA VAL A 104 11.75 1.92 -17.83
C VAL A 104 10.64 1.92 -18.87
N SER A 105 10.96 1.71 -20.15
CA SER A 105 9.97 1.74 -21.22
C SER A 105 8.89 0.67 -21.07
N VAL A 106 9.19 -0.48 -20.44
CA VAL A 106 8.20 -1.52 -20.12
C VAL A 106 7.15 -0.99 -19.14
N PHE A 107 7.59 -0.30 -18.09
CA PHE A 107 6.68 0.23 -17.06
C PHE A 107 5.92 1.47 -17.52
N LEU A 108 6.53 2.33 -18.35
CA LEU A 108 5.81 3.43 -19.00
C LEU A 108 4.72 2.90 -19.95
N LYS A 109 5.02 1.84 -20.71
CA LYS A 109 4.01 1.15 -21.54
C LYS A 109 2.91 0.52 -20.68
N ALA A 110 3.27 -0.10 -19.55
CA ALA A 110 2.29 -0.65 -18.62
C ALA A 110 1.36 0.45 -18.07
N ALA A 111 1.91 1.62 -17.74
CA ALA A 111 1.14 2.78 -17.32
C ALA A 111 0.17 3.26 -18.40
N ASP A 112 0.61 3.35 -19.65
CA ASP A 112 -0.25 3.78 -20.77
C ASP A 112 -1.31 2.74 -21.12
N LEU A 113 -0.99 1.44 -21.05
CA LEU A 113 -1.99 0.37 -21.20
C LEU A 113 -3.06 0.46 -20.10
N LEU A 114 -2.65 0.72 -18.85
CA LEU A 114 -3.58 0.87 -17.73
C LEU A 114 -4.39 2.16 -17.82
N ALA A 115 -3.80 3.25 -18.27
CA ALA A 115 -4.52 4.51 -18.50
C ALA A 115 -5.54 4.42 -19.65
N GLY A 116 -5.38 3.46 -20.54
CA GLY A 116 -6.21 3.21 -21.71
C GLY A 116 -6.99 1.90 -21.63
N PRO A 117 -6.67 0.91 -22.49
CA PRO A 117 -7.53 -0.27 -22.72
C PRO A 117 -7.69 -1.20 -21.51
N TRP A 118 -6.80 -1.13 -20.53
CA TRP A 118 -6.86 -1.99 -19.34
C TRP A 118 -7.58 -1.35 -18.15
N ARG A 119 -7.92 -0.06 -18.20
CA ARG A 119 -8.50 0.69 -17.07
C ARG A 119 -9.78 0.03 -16.55
N SER A 120 -10.74 -0.20 -17.43
CA SER A 120 -12.00 -0.85 -17.07
C SER A 120 -11.81 -2.27 -16.55
N THR A 121 -10.85 -3.03 -17.08
CA THR A 121 -10.56 -4.40 -16.62
C THR A 121 -9.99 -4.42 -15.20
N ILE A 122 -9.01 -3.57 -14.91
CA ILE A 122 -8.41 -3.51 -13.56
C ILE A 122 -9.42 -2.97 -12.54
N ASN A 123 -10.17 -1.93 -12.89
CA ASN A 123 -11.22 -1.40 -12.01
C ASN A 123 -12.32 -2.44 -11.77
N ALA A 124 -12.84 -3.10 -12.80
CA ALA A 124 -13.88 -4.12 -12.66
C ALA A 124 -13.41 -5.32 -11.83
N SER A 125 -12.17 -5.77 -12.01
CA SER A 125 -11.60 -6.85 -11.20
C SER A 125 -11.48 -6.47 -9.72
N THR A 126 -11.19 -5.20 -9.44
CA THR A 126 -11.11 -4.64 -8.08
C THR A 126 -12.51 -4.48 -7.46
N VAL A 127 -13.50 -3.99 -8.23
CA VAL A 127 -14.91 -3.92 -7.79
C VAL A 127 -15.42 -5.32 -7.40
N LEU A 128 -15.21 -6.31 -8.23
CA LEU A 128 -15.67 -7.68 -8.01
C LEU A 128 -14.90 -8.41 -6.89
N GLY A 129 -13.58 -8.39 -6.98
CA GLY A 129 -12.73 -9.18 -6.08
C GLY A 129 -12.55 -8.59 -4.68
N GLN A 130 -12.68 -7.28 -4.54
CA GLN A 130 -12.42 -6.55 -3.29
C GLN A 130 -13.63 -5.79 -2.76
N SER A 131 -14.76 -5.82 -3.47
CA SER A 131 -15.99 -5.08 -3.10
C SER A 131 -15.75 -3.57 -2.93
N LYS A 132 -14.97 -2.98 -3.84
CA LYS A 132 -14.76 -1.52 -3.93
C LYS A 132 -15.83 -0.90 -4.81
N ASN A 133 -16.32 0.28 -4.44
CA ASN A 133 -17.14 1.07 -5.37
C ASN A 133 -16.28 1.62 -6.53
N ALA A 134 -16.94 2.14 -7.56
CA ALA A 134 -16.27 2.60 -8.78
C ALA A 134 -15.18 3.64 -8.51
N PHE A 135 -15.43 4.61 -7.60
CA PHE A 135 -14.45 5.66 -7.27
C PHE A 135 -13.24 5.11 -6.51
N GLN A 136 -13.46 4.21 -5.54
CA GLN A 136 -12.36 3.60 -4.79
C GLN A 136 -11.53 2.64 -5.67
N ALA A 137 -12.14 1.94 -6.62
CA ALA A 137 -11.42 1.16 -7.61
C ALA A 137 -10.58 2.06 -8.53
N GLU A 138 -11.16 3.16 -9.00
CA GLU A 138 -10.48 4.13 -9.86
C GLU A 138 -9.22 4.70 -9.22
N ILE A 139 -9.32 5.23 -8.00
CA ILE A 139 -8.16 5.87 -7.35
C ILE A 139 -7.14 4.86 -6.83
N ASP A 140 -7.58 3.75 -6.21
CA ASP A 140 -6.73 2.81 -5.49
C ASP A 140 -6.25 1.63 -6.36
N ALA A 141 -6.70 1.50 -7.60
CA ALA A 141 -6.23 0.47 -8.52
C ALA A 141 -5.64 1.07 -9.80
N ALA A 142 -6.40 1.85 -10.58
CA ALA A 142 -5.92 2.38 -11.84
C ALA A 142 -4.99 3.59 -11.63
N CYS A 143 -5.50 4.71 -11.09
CA CYS A 143 -4.75 5.97 -11.03
C CYS A 143 -3.45 5.83 -10.24
N GLU A 144 -3.50 5.26 -9.04
CA GLU A 144 -2.33 5.13 -8.18
C GLU A 144 -1.26 4.20 -8.77
N LEU A 145 -1.65 3.10 -9.47
CA LEU A 145 -0.66 2.21 -10.09
C LEU A 145 -0.01 2.84 -11.33
N ILE A 146 -0.79 3.59 -12.14
CA ILE A 146 -0.26 4.39 -13.25
C ILE A 146 0.78 5.38 -12.72
N ASP A 147 0.42 6.07 -11.63
CA ASP A 147 1.30 7.05 -11.01
C ASP A 147 2.57 6.38 -10.44
N PHE A 148 2.45 5.25 -9.74
CA PHE A 148 3.63 4.52 -9.28
C PHE A 148 4.61 4.23 -10.41
N TRP A 149 4.15 3.71 -11.55
CA TRP A 149 5.04 3.37 -12.65
C TRP A 149 5.66 4.60 -13.31
N ARG A 150 4.89 5.67 -13.52
CA ARG A 150 5.40 6.93 -14.10
C ARG A 150 6.39 7.63 -13.16
N PHE A 151 6.04 7.76 -11.88
CA PHE A 151 6.89 8.45 -10.90
C PHE A 151 8.14 7.63 -10.54
N ASN A 152 8.02 6.30 -10.37
CA ASN A 152 9.19 5.45 -10.13
C ASN A 152 10.20 5.51 -11.29
N ALA A 153 9.73 5.56 -12.54
CA ALA A 153 10.58 5.78 -13.71
C ALA A 153 11.37 7.08 -13.61
N HIS A 154 10.68 8.15 -13.24
CA HIS A 154 11.28 9.48 -13.08
C HIS A 154 12.29 9.50 -11.90
N TYR A 155 11.91 8.98 -10.74
CA TYR A 155 12.79 8.93 -9.57
C TYR A 155 14.05 8.07 -9.81
N MET A 156 13.92 6.95 -10.52
CA MET A 156 15.06 6.14 -10.89
C MET A 156 16.05 6.94 -11.73
N ALA A 157 15.60 7.69 -12.74
CA ALA A 157 16.46 8.54 -13.57
C ALA A 157 17.12 9.65 -12.75
N GLN A 158 16.42 10.26 -11.80
CA GLN A 158 16.99 11.23 -10.86
C GLN A 158 18.12 10.63 -10.02
N ILE A 159 17.86 9.46 -9.38
CA ILE A 159 18.87 8.78 -8.56
C ILE A 159 20.12 8.45 -9.38
N MET A 160 19.98 7.96 -10.61
CA MET A 160 21.11 7.63 -11.48
C MET A 160 21.92 8.87 -11.90
N GLY A 161 21.32 10.05 -11.86
CA GLY A 161 21.99 11.33 -12.11
C GLY A 161 22.88 11.81 -10.95
N GLU A 162 22.68 11.28 -9.74
CA GLU A 162 23.47 11.66 -8.56
C GLU A 162 24.88 11.05 -8.63
N GLN A 163 25.90 11.92 -8.78
CA GLN A 163 27.29 11.50 -8.92
C GLN A 163 28.21 12.23 -7.93
N PRO A 164 29.32 11.58 -7.49
CA PRO A 164 30.24 12.19 -6.54
C PRO A 164 31.13 13.24 -7.23
N ILE A 165 31.75 14.06 -6.42
CA ILE A 165 32.78 15.00 -6.91
C ILE A 165 34.04 14.25 -7.34
N SER A 166 34.73 14.80 -8.35
CA SER A 166 36.03 14.36 -8.80
C SER A 166 37.08 15.44 -8.55
N THR A 167 38.33 15.03 -8.32
CA THR A 167 39.47 15.95 -8.18
C THR A 167 40.35 15.88 -9.41
N GLU A 168 41.33 16.79 -9.51
CA GLU A 168 42.29 16.80 -10.62
C GLU A 168 42.98 15.41 -10.76
N GLY A 169 43.02 14.90 -11.98
CA GLY A 169 43.63 13.60 -12.30
C GLY A 169 42.85 12.36 -11.84
N VAL A 170 41.65 12.55 -11.28
CA VAL A 170 40.80 11.46 -10.78
C VAL A 170 39.37 11.64 -11.31
N TRP A 171 38.76 10.54 -11.76
CA TRP A 171 37.34 10.49 -12.10
C TRP A 171 36.62 9.51 -11.16
N ASN A 172 35.74 10.04 -10.31
CA ASN A 172 34.88 9.27 -9.41
C ASN A 172 33.50 9.10 -10.01
N ARG A 173 32.92 7.89 -9.89
CA ARG A 173 31.62 7.54 -10.43
C ARG A 173 30.87 6.64 -9.44
N LEU A 174 29.55 6.77 -9.42
CA LEU A 174 28.64 5.80 -8.80
C LEU A 174 27.91 5.00 -9.89
N GLU A 175 27.80 3.71 -9.64
CA GLU A 175 26.95 2.81 -10.42
C GLU A 175 25.87 2.26 -9.51
N TYR A 176 24.61 2.40 -9.93
CA TYR A 176 23.45 1.93 -9.20
C TYR A 176 23.03 0.56 -9.73
N ARG A 177 23.53 -0.50 -9.08
CA ARG A 177 23.23 -1.88 -9.45
C ARG A 177 21.96 -2.35 -8.78
N ALA A 178 21.25 -3.31 -9.40
CA ALA A 178 20.22 -4.09 -8.74
C ALA A 178 20.80 -4.87 -7.54
N LEU A 179 19.94 -5.25 -6.59
CA LEU A 179 20.31 -6.21 -5.56
C LEU A 179 20.62 -7.57 -6.20
N GLU A 180 21.63 -8.27 -5.70
CA GLU A 180 21.87 -9.65 -6.08
C GLU A 180 20.84 -10.56 -5.40
N GLY A 181 20.24 -11.51 -6.14
CA GLY A 181 19.16 -12.34 -5.64
C GLY A 181 17.76 -11.74 -5.92
N PHE A 182 16.74 -12.27 -5.26
CA PHE A 182 15.36 -11.88 -5.51
C PHE A 182 14.75 -11.08 -4.34
N VAL A 183 13.75 -10.25 -4.66
CA VAL A 183 12.91 -9.57 -3.67
C VAL A 183 11.61 -10.36 -3.49
N PHE A 184 11.29 -10.71 -2.26
CA PHE A 184 10.02 -11.33 -1.91
C PHE A 184 8.97 -10.24 -1.68
N ALA A 185 8.09 -10.04 -2.66
CA ALA A 185 7.01 -9.05 -2.64
C ALA A 185 5.72 -9.70 -2.12
N VAL A 186 5.28 -9.31 -0.94
CA VAL A 186 4.04 -9.77 -0.31
C VAL A 186 3.06 -8.62 -0.25
N THR A 187 1.94 -8.74 -0.98
CA THR A 187 1.05 -7.63 -1.25
C THR A 187 -0.30 -7.78 -0.55
N PRO A 188 -0.92 -6.64 -0.14
CA PRO A 188 -2.16 -6.64 0.61
C PRO A 188 -3.38 -6.89 -0.28
N PHE A 189 -4.56 -6.99 0.34
CA PHE A 189 -5.80 -7.14 -0.40
C PHE A 189 -6.48 -5.81 -0.76
N ASN A 190 -6.20 -4.76 0.00
CA ASN A 190 -7.01 -3.54 -0.02
C ASN A 190 -6.67 -2.54 -1.13
N PHE A 191 -5.45 -2.60 -1.68
CA PHE A 191 -4.98 -1.73 -2.76
C PHE A 191 -4.37 -2.55 -3.89
N SER A 192 -5.07 -2.62 -5.03
CA SER A 192 -4.52 -3.27 -6.25
C SER A 192 -3.27 -2.56 -6.76
N SER A 193 -3.18 -1.25 -6.60
CA SER A 193 -2.00 -0.44 -6.91
C SER A 193 -0.76 -0.86 -6.12
N ILE A 194 -0.89 -1.04 -4.81
CA ILE A 194 0.19 -1.57 -3.96
C ILE A 194 0.55 -2.99 -4.41
N GLY A 195 -0.49 -3.79 -4.76
CA GLY A 195 -0.31 -5.11 -5.35
C GLY A 195 0.61 -5.12 -6.57
N GLY A 196 0.45 -4.15 -7.47
CA GLY A 196 1.30 -3.98 -8.65
C GLY A 196 2.65 -3.31 -8.36
N ASN A 197 2.69 -2.36 -7.42
CA ASN A 197 3.92 -1.59 -7.11
C ASN A 197 4.98 -2.41 -6.39
N LEU A 198 4.61 -3.23 -5.38
CA LEU A 198 5.60 -3.92 -4.56
C LEU A 198 6.53 -4.85 -5.36
N PRO A 199 6.04 -5.68 -6.30
CA PRO A 199 6.92 -6.49 -7.14
C PRO A 199 7.64 -5.67 -8.22
N THR A 200 7.09 -4.54 -8.67
CA THR A 200 7.62 -3.78 -9.80
C THR A 200 8.60 -2.68 -9.40
N ALA A 201 8.56 -2.15 -8.17
CA ALA A 201 9.53 -1.19 -7.69
C ALA A 201 10.98 -1.75 -7.66
N PRO A 202 11.25 -2.99 -7.21
CA PRO A 202 12.55 -3.62 -7.41
C PRO A 202 12.86 -3.91 -8.89
N ALA A 203 11.84 -4.29 -9.68
CA ALA A 203 12.04 -4.66 -11.07
C ALA A 203 12.47 -3.49 -11.95
N ILE A 204 11.89 -2.30 -11.78
CA ILE A 204 12.26 -1.12 -12.58
C ILE A 204 13.74 -0.73 -12.42
N VAL A 205 14.32 -0.99 -11.25
CA VAL A 205 15.74 -0.73 -10.99
C VAL A 205 16.66 -1.91 -11.36
N GLY A 206 16.12 -2.93 -12.02
CA GLY A 206 16.87 -4.08 -12.53
C GLY A 206 16.85 -5.33 -11.66
N GLY A 207 16.11 -5.33 -10.56
CA GLY A 207 15.91 -6.49 -9.69
C GLY A 207 14.89 -7.48 -10.25
N VAL A 208 14.72 -8.61 -9.55
CA VAL A 208 13.73 -9.65 -9.86
C VAL A 208 12.91 -9.95 -8.61
N SER A 209 11.66 -10.36 -8.79
CA SER A 209 10.72 -10.51 -7.68
C SER A 209 9.94 -11.82 -7.73
N LEU A 210 9.68 -12.37 -6.52
CA LEU A 210 8.62 -13.33 -6.27
C LEU A 210 7.42 -12.56 -5.71
N TRP A 211 6.30 -12.57 -6.40
CA TRP A 211 5.09 -11.87 -6.00
C TRP A 211 4.05 -12.81 -5.40
N LYS A 212 3.84 -12.69 -4.10
CA LYS A 212 2.78 -13.37 -3.37
C LYS A 212 1.65 -12.40 -3.06
N PRO A 213 0.54 -12.41 -3.83
CA PRO A 213 -0.64 -11.62 -3.52
C PRO A 213 -1.36 -12.14 -2.27
N ALA A 214 -2.13 -11.28 -1.61
CA ALA A 214 -3.09 -11.73 -0.62
C ALA A 214 -4.09 -12.71 -1.25
N SER A 215 -4.47 -13.76 -0.54
CA SER A 215 -5.38 -14.80 -1.07
C SER A 215 -6.73 -14.23 -1.52
N SER A 216 -7.23 -13.21 -0.83
CA SER A 216 -8.48 -12.51 -1.17
C SER A 216 -8.35 -11.49 -2.32
N ALA A 217 -7.13 -11.20 -2.81
CA ALA A 217 -6.89 -10.28 -3.93
C ALA A 217 -6.21 -10.95 -5.15
N VAL A 218 -6.16 -12.27 -5.19
CA VAL A 218 -5.55 -13.01 -6.31
C VAL A 218 -6.20 -12.64 -7.64
N TYR A 219 -7.51 -12.38 -7.65
CA TYR A 219 -8.25 -12.06 -8.86
C TYR A 219 -7.76 -10.78 -9.54
N SER A 220 -7.70 -9.66 -8.83
CA SER A 220 -7.19 -8.39 -9.37
C SER A 220 -5.69 -8.45 -9.66
N ALA A 221 -4.91 -9.11 -8.80
CA ALA A 221 -3.47 -9.29 -9.00
C ALA A 221 -3.14 -10.08 -10.28
N TYR A 222 -3.94 -11.09 -10.62
CA TYR A 222 -3.81 -11.84 -11.88
C TYR A 222 -3.94 -10.92 -13.11
N TRP A 223 -4.95 -10.05 -13.11
CA TRP A 223 -5.16 -9.12 -14.23
C TRP A 223 -4.00 -8.12 -14.36
N ILE A 224 -3.44 -7.66 -13.24
CA ILE A 224 -2.23 -6.83 -13.26
C ILE A 224 -1.04 -7.60 -13.83
N MET A 225 -0.86 -8.88 -13.47
CA MET A 225 0.22 -9.70 -14.04
C MET A 225 0.04 -9.89 -15.55
N LYS A 226 -1.19 -10.09 -16.04
CA LYS A 226 -1.49 -10.17 -17.48
C LYS A 226 -1.18 -8.85 -18.20
N LEU A 227 -1.50 -7.71 -17.59
CA LEU A 227 -1.15 -6.39 -18.13
C LEU A 227 0.38 -6.23 -18.23
N LEU A 228 1.14 -6.62 -17.21
CA LEU A 228 2.60 -6.56 -17.22
C LEU A 228 3.19 -7.44 -18.34
N GLN A 229 2.62 -8.63 -18.58
CA GLN A 229 3.02 -9.49 -19.71
C GLN A 229 2.75 -8.81 -21.05
N GLU A 230 1.60 -8.16 -21.24
CA GLU A 230 1.27 -7.41 -22.48
C GLU A 230 2.16 -6.17 -22.65
N ALA A 231 2.57 -5.54 -21.55
CA ALA A 231 3.54 -4.46 -21.59
C ALA A 231 4.94 -4.91 -22.06
N GLY A 232 5.21 -6.22 -22.04
CA GLY A 232 6.48 -6.79 -22.46
C GLY A 232 7.47 -7.04 -21.33
N LEU A 233 6.97 -7.19 -20.08
CA LEU A 233 7.83 -7.59 -18.97
C LEU A 233 8.44 -8.97 -19.26
N PRO A 234 9.79 -9.11 -19.26
CA PRO A 234 10.42 -10.38 -19.58
C PRO A 234 10.09 -11.50 -18.59
N ALA A 235 10.09 -12.73 -19.10
CA ALA A 235 9.84 -13.93 -18.32
C ALA A 235 10.82 -14.05 -17.13
N GLY A 236 10.32 -14.34 -15.93
CA GLY A 236 11.14 -14.52 -14.73
C GLY A 236 11.47 -13.24 -13.95
N VAL A 237 11.29 -12.04 -14.53
CA VAL A 237 11.52 -10.78 -13.81
C VAL A 237 10.54 -10.61 -12.64
N VAL A 238 9.26 -10.90 -12.85
CA VAL A 238 8.26 -11.03 -11.80
C VAL A 238 7.62 -12.42 -11.93
N ASN A 239 7.67 -13.19 -10.85
CA ASN A 239 7.05 -14.52 -10.77
C ASN A 239 5.83 -14.45 -9.84
N PHE A 240 4.66 -14.78 -10.35
CA PHE A 240 3.40 -14.72 -9.67
C PHE A 240 3.10 -16.04 -8.97
N VAL A 241 3.14 -16.03 -7.62
CA VAL A 241 3.06 -17.26 -6.79
C VAL A 241 1.97 -17.12 -5.71
N PRO A 242 0.67 -17.11 -6.07
CA PRO A 242 -0.41 -17.13 -5.10
C PRO A 242 -0.36 -18.40 -4.25
N GLY A 243 -0.72 -18.29 -2.99
CA GLY A 243 -0.69 -19.39 -2.03
C GLY A 243 -0.84 -18.92 -0.60
N SER A 244 -0.81 -19.86 0.36
CA SER A 244 -0.87 -19.50 1.77
C SER A 244 0.42 -18.81 2.25
N GLY A 245 0.30 -17.99 3.31
CA GLY A 245 1.45 -17.24 3.83
C GLY A 245 2.62 -18.12 4.22
N GLY A 246 2.35 -19.23 4.92
CA GLY A 246 3.39 -20.15 5.39
C GLY A 246 4.00 -20.99 4.26
N GLU A 247 3.17 -21.55 3.37
CA GLU A 247 3.64 -22.43 2.28
C GLU A 247 4.53 -21.69 1.27
N VAL A 248 4.23 -20.41 0.99
CA VAL A 248 5.04 -19.59 0.10
C VAL A 248 6.15 -18.85 0.85
N GLY A 249 5.85 -18.30 2.03
CA GLY A 249 6.78 -17.46 2.78
C GLY A 249 7.97 -18.24 3.34
N THR A 250 7.75 -19.43 3.89
CA THR A 250 8.82 -20.22 4.52
C THR A 250 9.95 -20.55 3.55
N PRO A 251 9.73 -21.16 2.37
CA PRO A 251 10.82 -21.43 1.43
C PRO A 251 11.45 -20.15 0.86
N ALA A 252 10.67 -19.10 0.63
CA ALA A 252 11.20 -17.84 0.13
C ALA A 252 12.15 -17.17 1.14
N MET A 253 11.74 -17.08 2.42
CA MET A 253 12.54 -16.44 3.48
C MET A 253 13.72 -17.26 3.95
N ASN A 254 13.71 -18.58 3.76
CA ASN A 254 14.85 -19.46 4.07
C ASN A 254 15.86 -19.58 2.91
N SER A 255 15.57 -19.02 1.76
CA SER A 255 16.46 -19.08 0.60
C SER A 255 17.73 -18.26 0.84
N PRO A 256 18.93 -18.82 0.57
CA PRO A 256 20.17 -18.05 0.66
C PRO A 256 20.27 -16.90 -0.35
N HIS A 257 19.39 -16.87 -1.34
CA HIS A 257 19.32 -15.86 -2.39
C HIS A 257 18.29 -14.75 -2.12
N LEU A 258 17.69 -14.70 -0.92
CA LEU A 258 16.80 -13.61 -0.53
C LEU A 258 17.60 -12.30 -0.44
N ALA A 259 17.31 -11.36 -1.33
CA ALA A 259 17.95 -10.04 -1.36
C ALA A 259 17.12 -8.96 -0.67
N GLY A 260 15.82 -9.16 -0.57
CA GLY A 260 14.94 -8.24 0.14
C GLY A 260 13.51 -8.76 0.31
N ILE A 261 12.79 -8.10 1.20
CA ILE A 261 11.35 -8.28 1.43
C ILE A 261 10.68 -6.93 1.20
N HIS A 262 9.68 -6.89 0.32
CA HIS A 262 8.80 -5.75 0.11
C HIS A 262 7.40 -6.15 0.54
N PHE A 263 6.97 -5.66 1.70
CA PHE A 263 5.81 -6.16 2.40
C PHE A 263 4.77 -5.07 2.65
N THR A 264 3.52 -5.38 2.44
CA THR A 264 2.38 -4.65 3.02
C THR A 264 1.36 -5.64 3.55
N GLY A 265 1.03 -5.55 4.83
CA GLY A 265 0.12 -6.47 5.50
C GLY A 265 0.08 -6.29 7.02
N SER A 266 -0.24 -7.35 7.76
CA SER A 266 -0.38 -7.25 9.21
C SER A 266 0.97 -7.09 9.93
N THR A 267 0.98 -6.31 11.00
CA THR A 267 2.15 -6.05 11.84
C THR A 267 2.77 -7.33 12.40
N ALA A 268 1.94 -8.27 12.86
CA ALA A 268 2.43 -9.53 13.42
C ALA A 268 3.21 -10.37 12.39
N VAL A 269 2.70 -10.46 11.15
CA VAL A 269 3.40 -11.16 10.06
C VAL A 269 4.72 -10.48 9.73
N PHE A 270 4.76 -9.14 9.70
CA PHE A 270 5.99 -8.40 9.42
C PHE A 270 7.05 -8.59 10.51
N GLN A 271 6.64 -8.60 11.78
CA GLN A 271 7.54 -8.89 12.90
C GLN A 271 8.10 -10.32 12.82
N ASP A 272 7.28 -11.30 12.41
CA ASP A 272 7.73 -12.67 12.21
C ASP A 272 8.71 -12.78 11.02
N MET A 273 8.51 -12.02 9.95
CA MET A 273 9.48 -11.92 8.85
C MET A 273 10.84 -11.37 9.30
N TRP A 274 10.84 -10.31 10.12
CA TRP A 274 12.08 -9.78 10.72
C TRP A 274 12.80 -10.81 11.55
N LYS A 275 12.06 -11.53 12.41
CA LYS A 275 12.61 -12.61 13.24
C LYS A 275 13.20 -13.71 12.37
N THR A 276 12.46 -14.19 11.37
CA THR A 276 12.91 -15.27 10.47
C THR A 276 14.17 -14.87 9.71
N VAL A 277 14.25 -13.67 9.18
CA VAL A 277 15.48 -13.17 8.53
C VAL A 277 16.63 -13.09 9.52
N GLY A 278 16.41 -12.56 10.73
CA GLY A 278 17.44 -12.47 11.78
C GLY A 278 18.02 -13.83 12.16
N GLU A 279 17.19 -14.84 12.31
CA GLU A 279 17.59 -16.21 12.64
C GLU A 279 18.35 -16.92 11.50
N ASN A 280 18.15 -16.51 10.26
CA ASN A 280 18.75 -17.12 9.07
C ASN A 280 19.94 -16.35 8.49
N LEU A 281 20.37 -15.22 9.05
CA LEU A 281 21.41 -14.36 8.49
C LEU A 281 22.72 -15.11 8.13
N SER A 282 23.14 -16.06 8.95
CA SER A 282 24.37 -16.85 8.71
C SER A 282 24.27 -17.77 7.48
N LYS A 283 23.07 -18.06 6.99
CA LYS A 283 22.81 -18.90 5.80
C LYS A 283 22.62 -18.07 4.54
N MET A 284 22.37 -16.78 4.68
CA MET A 284 22.09 -15.86 3.56
C MET A 284 23.37 -15.36 2.92
N LYS A 285 23.37 -15.20 1.60
CA LYS A 285 24.49 -14.62 0.85
C LYS A 285 24.63 -13.12 1.05
N TYR A 286 23.52 -12.45 1.44
CA TYR A 286 23.41 -10.99 1.54
C TYR A 286 22.75 -10.60 2.85
N TYR A 287 22.80 -9.32 3.20
CA TYR A 287 21.92 -8.73 4.21
C TYR A 287 20.64 -8.26 3.52
N PRO A 288 19.52 -8.99 3.64
CA PRO A 288 18.30 -8.63 2.94
C PRO A 288 17.80 -7.24 3.30
N ARG A 289 17.32 -6.50 2.31
CA ARG A 289 16.62 -5.24 2.54
C ARG A 289 15.21 -5.56 2.99
N ILE A 290 14.78 -5.05 4.14
CA ILE A 290 13.43 -5.25 4.63
C ILE A 290 12.72 -3.91 4.60
N VAL A 291 11.68 -3.83 3.78
CA VAL A 291 10.81 -2.66 3.60
C VAL A 291 9.39 -3.12 3.85
N GLY A 292 8.70 -2.48 4.76
CA GLY A 292 7.33 -2.86 5.09
C GLY A 292 6.47 -1.71 5.54
N GLU A 293 5.23 -1.77 5.11
CA GLU A 293 4.12 -0.98 5.59
C GLU A 293 3.11 -1.92 6.25
N THR A 294 2.71 -1.59 7.46
CA THR A 294 1.81 -2.45 8.25
C THR A 294 0.56 -1.69 8.68
N GLY A 295 -0.01 -2.08 9.81
CA GLY A 295 -1.24 -1.50 10.31
C GLY A 295 -1.14 -0.04 10.73
N GLY A 296 -2.29 0.55 11.00
CA GLY A 296 -2.47 1.88 11.52
C GLY A 296 -3.58 1.96 12.56
N LYS A 297 -3.52 2.94 13.41
CA LYS A 297 -4.61 3.37 14.29
C LYS A 297 -4.75 4.88 14.17
N ASP A 298 -5.18 5.28 13.00
CA ASP A 298 -5.05 6.63 12.52
C ASP A 298 -6.09 7.56 13.17
N PHE A 299 -5.65 8.77 13.46
CA PHE A 299 -6.41 9.69 14.28
C PHE A 299 -6.87 10.93 13.51
N ILE A 300 -7.98 11.48 13.98
CA ILE A 300 -8.39 12.86 13.76
C ILE A 300 -8.36 13.57 15.13
N PHE A 301 -7.61 14.66 15.21
CA PHE A 301 -7.55 15.49 16.42
C PHE A 301 -8.08 16.90 16.11
N ALA A 302 -9.21 17.26 16.72
CA ALA A 302 -9.85 18.55 16.50
C ALA A 302 -9.53 19.53 17.63
N HIS A 303 -9.29 20.79 17.25
CA HIS A 303 -9.18 21.94 18.16
C HIS A 303 -10.55 22.65 18.28
N PRO A 304 -10.85 23.39 19.34
CA PRO A 304 -12.10 24.16 19.47
C PRO A 304 -12.40 25.12 18.31
N THR A 305 -11.38 25.56 17.58
CA THR A 305 -11.54 26.45 16.41
C THR A 305 -11.72 25.69 15.08
N SER A 306 -11.97 24.40 15.10
CA SER A 306 -12.17 23.60 13.87
C SER A 306 -13.40 24.05 13.11
N ASP A 307 -13.36 23.98 11.78
CA ASP A 307 -14.54 24.06 10.94
C ASP A 307 -15.30 22.72 11.08
N VAL A 308 -16.47 22.80 11.73
CA VAL A 308 -17.26 21.61 12.07
C VAL A 308 -17.81 20.91 10.81
N ASP A 309 -18.22 21.67 9.80
CA ASP A 309 -18.76 21.07 8.56
C ASP A 309 -17.68 20.30 7.80
N ALA A 310 -16.50 20.89 7.66
CA ALA A 310 -15.34 20.23 7.05
C ALA A 310 -14.91 19.00 7.86
N LEU A 311 -14.90 19.09 9.19
CA LEU A 311 -14.55 18.02 10.09
C LEU A 311 -15.50 16.82 10.00
N VAL A 312 -16.81 17.07 9.90
CA VAL A 312 -17.84 16.03 9.70
C VAL A 312 -17.58 15.24 8.43
N ILE A 313 -17.39 15.92 7.30
CA ILE A 313 -17.16 15.26 6.01
C ILE A 313 -15.83 14.51 5.98
N ALA A 314 -14.77 15.10 6.51
CA ALA A 314 -13.47 14.45 6.59
C ALA A 314 -13.50 13.20 7.48
N THR A 315 -14.22 13.25 8.60
CA THR A 315 -14.39 12.10 9.49
C THR A 315 -15.17 10.98 8.80
N LEU A 316 -16.31 11.29 8.18
CA LEU A 316 -17.13 10.31 7.48
C LEU A 316 -16.35 9.63 6.34
N ARG A 317 -15.73 10.41 5.47
CA ARG A 317 -14.93 9.87 4.36
C ARG A 317 -13.69 9.14 4.85
N GLY A 318 -12.99 9.69 5.83
CA GLY A 318 -11.79 9.09 6.41
C GLY A 318 -12.04 7.74 7.07
N ALA A 319 -13.20 7.56 7.73
CA ALA A 319 -13.54 6.34 8.45
C ALA A 319 -14.23 5.27 7.59
N PHE A 320 -15.06 5.67 6.61
CA PHE A 320 -15.98 4.74 5.97
C PHE A 320 -15.72 4.48 4.48
N GLU A 321 -14.89 5.30 3.80
CA GLU A 321 -14.43 4.96 2.44
C GLU A 321 -13.83 3.56 2.45
N TYR A 322 -14.25 2.72 1.51
CA TYR A 322 -13.86 1.32 1.40
C TYR A 322 -14.05 0.55 2.73
N GLN A 323 -15.16 0.80 3.43
CA GLN A 323 -15.53 0.11 4.67
C GLN A 323 -14.45 0.17 5.76
N GLY A 324 -13.65 1.26 5.80
CA GLY A 324 -12.55 1.41 6.75
C GLY A 324 -11.39 0.42 6.58
N GLN A 325 -11.34 -0.32 5.47
CA GLN A 325 -10.29 -1.30 5.18
C GLN A 325 -9.05 -0.67 4.53
N LYS A 326 -8.64 0.46 5.04
CA LYS A 326 -7.40 1.15 4.67
C LYS A 326 -6.48 1.21 5.89
N CYS A 327 -5.20 0.93 5.70
CA CYS A 327 -4.21 1.10 6.77
C CYS A 327 -4.18 2.54 7.31
N SER A 328 -4.61 3.51 6.49
CA SER A 328 -4.71 4.94 6.79
C SER A 328 -6.12 5.42 7.14
N ALA A 329 -7.11 4.53 7.31
CA ALA A 329 -8.47 4.94 7.64
C ALA A 329 -8.54 5.59 9.03
N ALA A 330 -9.26 6.71 9.13
CA ALA A 330 -9.55 7.29 10.43
C ALA A 330 -10.35 6.31 11.29
N SER A 331 -9.83 5.93 12.43
CA SER A 331 -10.48 4.94 13.31
C SER A 331 -10.59 5.38 14.76
N ARG A 332 -9.96 6.51 15.12
CA ARG A 332 -10.13 7.18 16.40
C ARG A 332 -10.15 8.70 16.24
N MET A 333 -10.90 9.37 17.09
CA MET A 333 -11.04 10.81 17.07
C MET A 333 -10.97 11.41 18.49
N TYR A 334 -10.30 12.54 18.60
CA TYR A 334 -10.26 13.36 19.79
C TYR A 334 -10.95 14.68 19.48
N LEU A 335 -12.10 14.93 20.15
CA LEU A 335 -12.99 16.05 19.84
C LEU A 335 -13.21 16.92 21.08
N PRO A 336 -13.02 18.26 21.00
CA PRO A 336 -13.26 19.13 22.15
C PRO A 336 -14.75 19.26 22.48
N LYS A 337 -15.06 19.36 23.74
CA LYS A 337 -16.43 19.41 24.28
C LYS A 337 -17.24 20.59 23.73
N SER A 338 -16.59 21.72 23.50
CA SER A 338 -17.26 22.94 23.03
C SER A 338 -17.94 22.77 21.66
N ILE A 339 -17.43 21.92 20.77
CA ILE A 339 -18.02 21.69 19.45
C ILE A 339 -18.75 20.33 19.36
N TRP A 340 -18.77 19.53 20.43
CA TRP A 340 -19.33 18.18 20.40
C TRP A 340 -20.79 18.12 20.00
N SER A 341 -21.63 18.99 20.58
CA SER A 341 -23.08 18.95 20.30
C SER A 341 -23.39 19.22 18.83
N GLU A 342 -22.77 20.24 18.26
CA GLU A 342 -22.94 20.61 16.86
C GLU A 342 -22.38 19.51 15.94
N PHE A 343 -21.18 18.99 16.25
CA PHE A 343 -20.58 17.91 15.48
C PHE A 343 -21.46 16.66 15.49
N LYS A 344 -21.92 16.21 16.69
CA LYS A 344 -22.74 14.99 16.83
C LYS A 344 -24.01 15.08 15.97
N GLU A 345 -24.73 16.19 16.06
CA GLU A 345 -25.97 16.41 15.29
C GLU A 345 -25.73 16.29 13.78
N LYS A 346 -24.76 17.05 13.26
CA LYS A 346 -24.44 17.08 11.83
C LYS A 346 -23.89 15.72 11.35
N TYR A 347 -22.99 15.12 12.11
CA TYR A 347 -22.33 13.87 11.77
C TYR A 347 -23.33 12.70 11.70
N VAL A 348 -24.19 12.55 12.70
CA VAL A 348 -25.22 11.49 12.71
C VAL A 348 -26.17 11.67 11.54
N ALA A 349 -26.57 12.92 11.23
CA ALA A 349 -27.40 13.23 10.07
C ALA A 349 -26.74 12.87 8.74
N GLU A 350 -25.43 13.09 8.58
CA GLU A 350 -24.70 12.71 7.35
C GLU A 350 -24.47 11.20 7.27
N VAL A 351 -24.09 10.52 8.36
CA VAL A 351 -23.91 9.07 8.37
C VAL A 351 -25.20 8.33 8.02
N SER A 352 -26.35 8.83 8.47
CA SER A 352 -27.67 8.23 8.15
C SER A 352 -28.03 8.24 6.66
N LYS A 353 -27.36 9.05 5.84
CA LYS A 353 -27.56 9.13 4.38
C LYS A 353 -26.71 8.10 3.63
N ILE A 354 -25.76 7.46 4.29
CA ILE A 354 -24.87 6.47 3.65
C ILE A 354 -25.70 5.27 3.20
N LYS A 355 -25.62 4.97 1.90
CA LYS A 355 -26.15 3.74 1.33
C LYS A 355 -25.05 2.68 1.31
N MET A 356 -25.43 1.47 1.70
CA MET A 356 -24.56 0.30 1.70
C MET A 356 -25.19 -0.82 0.88
N GLY A 357 -24.40 -1.51 0.06
CA GLY A 357 -24.88 -2.61 -0.76
C GLY A 357 -23.91 -3.09 -1.82
N ASP A 358 -24.43 -3.64 -2.91
CA ASP A 358 -23.66 -4.15 -4.03
C ASP A 358 -22.88 -3.00 -4.72
N PRO A 359 -21.57 -3.14 -4.98
CA PRO A 359 -20.78 -2.12 -5.66
C PRO A 359 -21.16 -1.90 -7.13
N GLU A 360 -21.96 -2.78 -7.74
CA GLU A 360 -22.51 -2.58 -9.08
C GLU A 360 -23.62 -1.50 -9.12
N ASP A 361 -24.24 -1.24 -7.97
CA ASP A 361 -25.06 -0.05 -7.77
C ASP A 361 -24.21 1.14 -7.33
N PHE A 362 -23.86 1.99 -8.28
CA PHE A 362 -22.98 3.15 -8.06
C PHE A 362 -23.60 4.25 -7.16
N THR A 363 -24.81 4.04 -6.62
CA THR A 363 -25.37 4.89 -5.57
C THR A 363 -24.93 4.47 -4.16
N ASN A 364 -24.33 3.28 -4.00
CA ASN A 364 -23.80 2.81 -2.73
C ASN A 364 -22.43 3.42 -2.46
N PHE A 365 -22.29 4.05 -1.28
CA PHE A 365 -21.01 4.59 -0.81
C PHE A 365 -20.15 3.50 -0.18
N MET A 366 -20.77 2.59 0.58
CA MET A 366 -20.13 1.47 1.24
C MET A 366 -20.62 0.13 0.66
N ASN A 367 -19.76 -0.89 0.80
CA ASN A 367 -20.02 -2.23 0.31
C ASN A 367 -19.63 -3.28 1.38
N ALA A 368 -19.44 -4.55 0.98
CA ALA A 368 -19.03 -5.60 1.89
C ALA A 368 -17.55 -5.51 2.31
N VAL A 369 -17.20 -5.95 3.52
CA VAL A 369 -15.81 -6.20 3.90
C VAL A 369 -15.27 -7.45 3.19
N ILE A 370 -13.95 -7.60 3.18
CA ILE A 370 -13.26 -8.49 2.23
C ILE A 370 -13.62 -9.98 2.36
N ASP A 371 -13.75 -10.50 3.57
CA ASP A 371 -13.99 -11.92 3.80
C ASP A 371 -14.62 -12.22 5.19
N LYS A 372 -14.89 -13.51 5.43
CA LYS A 372 -15.47 -13.99 6.68
C LYS A 372 -14.60 -13.72 7.91
N SER A 373 -13.28 -13.77 7.75
CA SER A 373 -12.35 -13.53 8.86
C SER A 373 -12.40 -12.07 9.30
N ALA A 374 -12.37 -11.14 8.32
CA ALA A 374 -12.53 -9.72 8.57
C ALA A 374 -13.89 -9.40 9.19
N PHE A 375 -14.97 -9.96 8.65
CA PHE A 375 -16.31 -9.79 9.17
C PHE A 375 -16.39 -10.17 10.66
N ARG A 376 -15.93 -11.37 11.03
CA ARG A 376 -15.94 -11.86 12.41
C ARG A 376 -15.12 -10.97 13.34
N SER A 377 -13.89 -10.66 12.94
CA SER A 377 -13.01 -9.84 13.76
C SER A 377 -13.60 -8.44 14.01
N ILE A 378 -14.20 -7.82 12.99
CA ILE A 378 -14.79 -6.48 13.13
C ILE A 378 -16.04 -6.51 14.02
N THR A 379 -16.92 -7.51 13.84
CA THR A 379 -18.14 -7.63 14.64
C THR A 379 -17.86 -7.91 16.11
N GLU A 380 -16.78 -8.63 16.45
CA GLU A 380 -16.32 -8.82 17.83
C GLU A 380 -15.99 -7.49 18.53
N TYR A 381 -15.42 -6.50 17.82
CA TYR A 381 -15.18 -5.16 18.38
C TYR A 381 -16.47 -4.37 18.59
N ILE A 382 -17.43 -4.51 17.67
CA ILE A 382 -18.75 -3.86 17.78
C ILE A 382 -19.50 -4.42 18.99
N ASP A 383 -19.53 -5.74 19.15
CA ASP A 383 -20.20 -6.40 20.25
C ASP A 383 -19.51 -6.08 21.60
N TYR A 384 -18.16 -6.05 21.63
CA TYR A 384 -17.43 -5.58 22.80
C TYR A 384 -17.85 -4.16 23.22
N ALA A 385 -18.08 -3.26 22.27
CA ALA A 385 -18.52 -1.90 22.59
C ALA A 385 -19.98 -1.85 23.05
N LYS A 386 -20.88 -2.70 22.52
CA LYS A 386 -22.28 -2.82 22.97
C LYS A 386 -22.39 -3.29 24.43
N ASP A 387 -21.48 -4.18 24.82
CA ASP A 387 -21.50 -4.79 26.15
C ASP A 387 -20.77 -3.95 27.22
N SER A 388 -20.23 -2.76 26.87
CA SER A 388 -19.41 -1.94 27.75
C SER A 388 -20.15 -0.70 28.28
N ASP A 389 -20.09 -0.49 29.60
CA ASP A 389 -20.60 0.73 30.24
C ASP A 389 -19.74 1.99 29.94
N GLU A 390 -18.54 1.84 29.37
CA GLU A 390 -17.66 2.94 28.99
C GLU A 390 -17.90 3.46 27.56
N ALA A 391 -18.83 2.87 26.81
CA ALA A 391 -19.05 3.16 25.40
C ALA A 391 -20.53 3.25 25.03
N GLU A 392 -20.85 4.13 24.09
CA GLU A 392 -22.17 4.30 23.47
C GLU A 392 -22.00 4.20 21.95
N ILE A 393 -22.80 3.38 21.27
CA ILE A 393 -22.89 3.38 19.81
C ILE A 393 -23.91 4.43 19.39
N ILE A 394 -23.47 5.46 18.70
CA ILE A 394 -24.32 6.58 18.25
C ILE A 394 -24.82 6.45 16.82
N THR A 395 -24.16 5.61 15.98
CA THR A 395 -24.60 5.24 14.64
C THR A 395 -24.24 3.79 14.34
N GLY A 396 -25.02 3.10 13.51
CA GLY A 396 -24.74 1.75 13.05
C GLY A 396 -24.80 0.70 14.15
N GLY A 397 -23.85 -0.23 14.16
CA GLY A 397 -23.78 -1.36 15.07
C GLY A 397 -24.43 -2.62 14.55
N GLY A 398 -25.12 -2.56 13.39
CA GLY A 398 -25.69 -3.71 12.71
C GLY A 398 -24.70 -4.37 11.73
N TYR A 399 -24.95 -5.65 11.46
CA TYR A 399 -24.19 -6.40 10.46
C TYR A 399 -25.00 -7.59 9.96
N ASP A 400 -24.74 -8.00 8.69
CA ASP A 400 -25.48 -9.10 8.04
C ASP A 400 -24.53 -9.87 7.10
N ASP A 401 -24.42 -11.18 7.29
CA ASP A 401 -23.63 -12.09 6.46
C ASP A 401 -24.50 -13.04 5.60
N SER A 402 -25.80 -12.79 5.49
CA SER A 402 -26.73 -13.67 4.77
C SER A 402 -26.49 -13.70 3.26
N LYS A 403 -26.05 -12.58 2.65
CA LYS A 403 -25.76 -12.44 1.23
C LYS A 403 -24.29 -12.17 0.97
N GLY A 404 -23.69 -11.28 1.75
CA GLY A 404 -22.29 -10.82 1.68
C GLY A 404 -21.85 -10.35 3.05
N TRP A 405 -20.60 -9.93 3.19
CA TRP A 405 -20.01 -9.53 4.48
C TRP A 405 -20.30 -8.05 4.77
N PHE A 406 -21.56 -7.70 5.10
CA PHE A 406 -21.97 -6.32 5.29
C PHE A 406 -21.92 -5.91 6.76
N ILE A 407 -21.28 -4.76 7.03
CA ILE A 407 -21.19 -4.14 8.37
C ILE A 407 -21.55 -2.67 8.23
N GLU A 408 -22.50 -2.20 9.04
CA GLU A 408 -22.95 -0.81 9.04
C GLU A 408 -21.82 0.16 9.46
N PRO A 409 -21.82 1.41 8.94
CA PRO A 409 -20.92 2.45 9.40
C PRO A 409 -21.17 2.75 10.87
N THR A 410 -20.27 2.25 11.72
CA THR A 410 -20.45 2.23 13.17
C THR A 410 -19.60 3.29 13.84
N THR A 411 -20.24 4.11 14.69
CA THR A 411 -19.54 5.12 15.49
C THR A 411 -19.80 4.89 16.96
N ILE A 412 -18.69 4.78 17.71
CA ILE A 412 -18.64 4.57 19.15
C ILE A 412 -18.18 5.88 19.80
N VAL A 413 -18.84 6.31 20.88
CA VAL A 413 -18.35 7.37 21.76
C VAL A 413 -17.92 6.72 23.06
N THR A 414 -16.73 7.03 23.53
CA THR A 414 -16.21 6.45 24.78
C THR A 414 -15.80 7.51 25.80
N THR A 415 -15.98 7.20 27.07
CA THR A 415 -15.45 7.99 28.20
C THR A 415 -14.01 7.63 28.57
N ASN A 416 -13.51 6.49 28.05
CA ASN A 416 -12.16 6.00 28.28
C ASN A 416 -11.24 6.26 27.07
N PRO A 417 -10.28 7.19 27.15
CA PRO A 417 -9.39 7.50 26.01
C PRO A 417 -8.47 6.34 25.60
N LYS A 418 -8.39 5.27 26.40
CA LYS A 418 -7.64 4.05 26.12
C LYS A 418 -8.56 2.85 25.88
N PHE A 419 -9.83 3.09 25.59
CA PHE A 419 -10.78 2.04 25.25
C PHE A 419 -10.22 1.13 24.13
N LYS A 420 -10.55 -0.15 24.14
CA LYS A 420 -9.98 -1.13 23.20
C LYS A 420 -10.06 -0.66 21.75
N THR A 421 -11.22 -0.10 21.35
CA THR A 421 -11.43 0.40 19.99
C THR A 421 -10.71 1.73 19.69
N MET A 422 -10.16 2.43 20.70
CA MET A 422 -9.24 3.56 20.52
C MET A 422 -7.78 3.12 20.31
N ALA A 423 -7.40 1.94 20.82
CA ALA A 423 -6.01 1.50 20.87
C ALA A 423 -5.63 0.48 19.77
N GLU A 424 -6.54 -0.45 19.48
CA GLU A 424 -6.29 -1.57 18.56
C GLU A 424 -6.78 -1.29 17.14
N GLU A 425 -6.07 -1.80 16.14
CA GLU A 425 -6.47 -1.75 14.74
C GLU A 425 -7.63 -2.70 14.48
N ILE A 426 -8.74 -2.17 13.95
CA ILE A 426 -9.95 -2.95 13.64
C ILE A 426 -10.01 -3.35 12.17
N PHE A 427 -9.54 -2.47 11.30
CA PHE A 427 -9.55 -2.61 9.83
C PHE A 427 -10.95 -2.81 9.25
N GLY A 428 -11.90 -2.00 9.74
CA GLY A 428 -13.31 -2.06 9.39
C GLY A 428 -14.02 -0.74 9.60
N PRO A 429 -15.34 -0.64 9.30
CA PRO A 429 -16.09 0.60 9.33
C PRO A 429 -16.50 0.99 10.77
N VAL A 430 -15.51 1.13 11.63
CA VAL A 430 -15.69 1.45 13.06
C VAL A 430 -14.82 2.65 13.45
N MET A 431 -15.49 3.76 13.79
CA MET A 431 -14.89 4.97 14.30
C MET A 431 -15.16 5.09 15.81
N THR A 432 -14.13 5.43 16.60
CA THR A 432 -14.31 5.67 18.02
C THR A 432 -13.93 7.12 18.36
N ILE A 433 -14.81 7.81 19.07
CA ILE A 433 -14.67 9.23 19.45
C ILE A 433 -14.48 9.33 20.95
N TYR A 434 -13.45 10.05 21.37
CA TYR A 434 -13.24 10.51 22.73
C TYR A 434 -13.45 12.03 22.81
N VAL A 435 -14.39 12.48 23.64
CA VAL A 435 -14.69 13.89 23.85
C VAL A 435 -13.89 14.40 25.03
N TYR A 436 -13.01 15.38 24.78
CA TYR A 436 -12.15 15.93 25.81
C TYR A 436 -12.58 17.33 26.26
N GLU A 437 -12.32 17.70 27.50
CA GLU A 437 -12.53 19.08 28.02
C GLU A 437 -11.52 20.02 27.34
N ASP A 438 -11.97 21.18 26.87
CA ASP A 438 -11.16 22.11 26.06
C ASP A 438 -9.84 22.52 26.72
N GLU A 439 -9.84 22.65 28.08
CA GLU A 439 -8.66 22.97 28.86
C GLU A 439 -7.63 21.86 28.95
N LYS A 440 -8.01 20.62 28.57
CA LYS A 440 -7.16 19.43 28.59
C LYS A 440 -6.50 19.14 27.24
N LEU A 441 -6.37 20.14 26.38
CA LEU A 441 -5.76 19.99 25.06
C LEU A 441 -4.39 19.31 25.12
N ASP A 442 -3.49 19.79 25.99
CA ASP A 442 -2.12 19.27 26.07
C ASP A 442 -2.06 17.83 26.57
N GLU A 443 -2.83 17.50 27.61
CA GLU A 443 -2.95 16.13 28.12
C GLU A 443 -3.53 15.19 27.05
N THR A 444 -4.50 15.67 26.27
CA THR A 444 -5.15 14.87 25.23
C THR A 444 -4.24 14.64 24.02
N LEU A 445 -3.35 15.60 23.71
CA LEU A 445 -2.30 15.39 22.69
C LEU A 445 -1.34 14.29 23.12
N ASP A 446 -0.97 14.20 24.41
CA ASP A 446 -0.14 13.13 24.96
C ASP A 446 -0.86 11.77 24.89
N LEU A 447 -2.15 11.74 25.21
CA LEU A 447 -2.98 10.55 25.03
C LEU A 447 -3.03 10.11 23.57
N CYS A 448 -3.23 11.03 22.63
CA CYS A 448 -3.25 10.73 21.20
C CYS A 448 -1.93 10.09 20.75
N ASP A 449 -0.79 10.60 21.19
CA ASP A 449 0.54 10.07 20.83
C ASP A 449 0.82 8.69 21.43
N THR A 450 0.23 8.37 22.61
CA THR A 450 0.62 7.18 23.38
C THR A 450 -0.43 6.07 23.44
N THR A 451 -1.65 6.30 22.99
CA THR A 451 -2.76 5.32 23.08
C THR A 451 -2.53 4.08 22.21
N SER A 452 -1.83 4.23 21.10
CA SER A 452 -1.59 3.14 20.14
C SER A 452 -0.11 3.02 19.80
N PRO A 453 0.39 1.80 19.51
CA PRO A 453 1.78 1.61 19.07
C PRO A 453 2.03 2.04 17.62
N TYR A 454 0.99 2.37 16.87
CA TYR A 454 1.06 2.74 15.46
C TYR A 454 1.38 4.23 15.25
N ALA A 455 1.99 4.54 14.09
CA ALA A 455 2.26 5.90 13.66
C ALA A 455 2.24 5.98 12.12
N LEU A 456 1.13 5.59 11.48
CA LEU A 456 1.00 5.60 10.04
C LEU A 456 0.52 6.96 9.55
N THR A 457 -0.74 7.31 9.82
CA THR A 457 -1.30 8.60 9.42
C THR A 457 -2.03 9.29 10.58
N GLY A 458 -2.21 10.60 10.45
CA GLY A 458 -2.97 11.40 11.39
C GLY A 458 -3.37 12.74 10.81
N ALA A 459 -4.49 13.28 11.28
CA ALA A 459 -4.99 14.57 10.87
C ALA A 459 -5.26 15.46 12.08
N ILE A 460 -4.98 16.75 11.93
CA ILE A 460 -5.36 17.78 12.90
C ILE A 460 -6.23 18.85 12.25
N PHE A 461 -7.22 19.33 12.99
CA PHE A 461 -8.15 20.35 12.52
C PHE A 461 -8.12 21.57 13.45
N ALA A 462 -7.89 22.74 12.88
CA ALA A 462 -8.02 24.04 13.55
C ALA A 462 -8.05 25.17 12.50
N GLN A 463 -8.75 26.26 12.80
CA GLN A 463 -8.60 27.52 12.05
C GLN A 463 -7.50 28.39 12.68
N ASP A 464 -7.24 28.25 13.99
CA ASP A 464 -6.13 28.92 14.64
C ASP A 464 -4.78 28.36 14.19
N ARG A 465 -3.97 29.22 13.55
CA ARG A 465 -2.66 28.86 13.01
C ARG A 465 -1.64 28.50 14.09
N PHE A 466 -1.71 29.12 15.27
CA PHE A 466 -0.81 28.80 16.38
C PHE A 466 -1.16 27.44 17.01
N ALA A 467 -2.45 27.13 17.10
CA ALA A 467 -2.90 25.80 17.52
C ALA A 467 -2.43 24.71 16.55
N LEU A 468 -2.54 24.91 15.22
CA LEU A 468 -2.01 23.98 14.21
C LEU A 468 -0.52 23.70 14.41
N VAL A 469 0.30 24.75 14.57
CA VAL A 469 1.74 24.60 14.80
C VAL A 469 2.03 23.85 16.10
N LYS A 470 1.33 24.18 17.20
CA LYS A 470 1.48 23.52 18.50
C LYS A 470 1.15 22.02 18.39
N MET A 471 0.00 21.68 17.83
CA MET A 471 -0.47 20.29 17.68
C MET A 471 0.45 19.49 16.74
N ALA A 472 0.84 20.06 15.60
CA ALA A 472 1.75 19.40 14.65
C ALA A 472 3.12 19.09 15.29
N ASN A 473 3.67 20.04 16.07
CA ASN A 473 4.93 19.82 16.78
C ASN A 473 4.81 18.75 17.87
N ARG A 474 3.69 18.72 18.61
CA ARG A 474 3.47 17.74 19.67
C ARG A 474 3.31 16.32 19.11
N LEU A 475 2.60 16.18 17.99
CA LEU A 475 2.29 14.89 17.35
C LEU A 475 3.27 14.51 16.23
N ARG A 476 4.46 15.13 16.13
CA ARG A 476 5.42 14.90 15.03
C ARG A 476 5.83 13.44 14.84
N ASN A 477 5.81 12.63 15.90
CA ASN A 477 6.17 11.22 15.85
C ASN A 477 4.95 10.29 15.83
N ALA A 478 3.73 10.85 15.92
CA ALA A 478 2.49 10.07 15.96
C ALA A 478 1.99 9.64 14.57
N ALA A 479 2.57 10.18 13.49
CA ALA A 479 2.21 9.83 12.13
C ALA A 479 3.38 10.05 11.16
N GLY A 480 3.54 9.16 10.19
CA GLY A 480 4.46 9.32 9.07
C GLY A 480 3.89 10.20 7.96
N ASN A 481 2.58 10.12 7.70
CA ASN A 481 1.84 11.05 6.85
C ASN A 481 0.89 11.89 7.72
N PHE A 482 1.05 13.20 7.70
CA PHE A 482 0.39 14.12 8.61
C PHE A 482 -0.41 15.17 7.83
N TYR A 483 -1.70 15.28 8.12
CA TYR A 483 -2.65 16.11 7.37
C TYR A 483 -3.16 17.28 8.22
N LEU A 484 -3.29 18.45 7.62
CA LEU A 484 -3.81 19.66 8.25
C LEU A 484 -5.14 20.03 7.59
N ASN A 485 -6.24 20.03 8.37
CA ASN A 485 -7.60 20.31 7.90
C ASN A 485 -8.04 19.43 6.71
N ASP A 486 -7.60 18.18 6.72
CA ASP A 486 -8.00 17.15 5.75
C ASP A 486 -8.12 15.79 6.45
N LYS A 487 -8.78 14.82 5.80
CA LYS A 487 -8.84 13.44 6.30
C LYS A 487 -7.47 12.77 6.30
N PRO A 488 -7.18 11.81 7.21
CA PRO A 488 -5.86 11.19 7.31
C PRO A 488 -5.56 10.13 6.25
N THR A 489 -6.31 10.08 5.16
CA THR A 489 -6.19 9.08 4.09
C THR A 489 -6.30 9.69 2.71
N GLY A 490 -5.83 8.98 1.67
CA GLY A 490 -5.88 9.43 0.27
C GLY A 490 -4.58 10.10 -0.17
N ALA A 491 -3.43 9.60 0.27
CA ALA A 491 -2.13 10.02 -0.25
C ALA A 491 -2.04 9.80 -1.77
N VAL A 492 -1.45 10.75 -2.47
CA VAL A 492 -1.25 10.72 -3.92
C VAL A 492 0.24 10.58 -4.22
N VAL A 493 0.60 9.65 -5.09
CA VAL A 493 1.99 9.39 -5.50
C VAL A 493 2.62 10.67 -6.06
N GLY A 494 3.82 10.99 -5.62
CA GLY A 494 4.52 12.22 -6.01
C GLY A 494 4.13 13.47 -5.20
N GLN A 495 3.00 13.44 -4.48
CA GLN A 495 2.53 14.54 -3.63
C GLN A 495 2.72 14.25 -2.14
N GLN A 496 2.32 13.08 -1.68
CA GLN A 496 2.50 12.63 -0.29
C GLN A 496 3.17 11.25 -0.27
N PRO A 497 4.51 11.17 -0.31
CA PRO A 497 5.22 9.88 -0.15
C PRO A 497 4.76 9.15 1.09
N PHE A 498 4.31 7.89 0.92
CA PHE A 498 3.55 7.19 1.93
C PHE A 498 4.43 6.28 2.79
N GLY A 499 4.22 6.33 4.10
CA GLY A 499 4.87 5.44 5.05
C GLY A 499 4.75 5.93 6.49
N GLY A 500 4.77 4.99 7.42
CA GLY A 500 4.66 5.23 8.86
C GLY A 500 5.83 4.68 9.67
N GLY A 501 6.00 5.24 10.86
CA GLY A 501 6.98 4.80 11.85
C GLY A 501 6.40 3.87 12.91
N ARG A 502 7.16 3.60 13.97
CA ARG A 502 6.75 2.72 15.07
C ARG A 502 6.30 1.35 14.55
N ALA A 503 5.17 0.83 15.07
CA ALA A 503 4.64 -0.45 14.62
C ALA A 503 3.99 -0.42 13.22
N SER A 504 3.90 0.75 12.57
CA SER A 504 3.29 0.88 11.23
C SER A 504 4.24 0.63 10.07
N GLY A 505 5.53 0.40 10.31
CA GLY A 505 6.44 0.04 9.23
C GLY A 505 7.82 0.69 9.32
N THR A 506 8.55 0.59 8.23
CA THR A 506 9.94 1.06 8.12
C THR A 506 10.08 2.50 7.60
N ASN A 507 8.95 3.11 7.25
CA ASN A 507 8.86 4.50 6.79
C ASN A 507 9.75 4.85 5.59
N ASP A 508 9.86 3.91 4.64
CA ASP A 508 10.71 4.06 3.45
C ASP A 508 10.04 4.87 2.32
N LYS A 509 8.90 5.48 2.58
CA LYS A 509 8.21 6.46 1.72
C LYS A 509 7.94 5.94 0.30
N ALA A 510 6.99 4.99 0.19
CA ALA A 510 6.51 4.50 -1.09
C ALA A 510 6.09 5.66 -2.01
N GLY A 511 6.34 5.54 -3.32
CA GLY A 511 6.11 6.62 -4.28
C GLY A 511 7.13 7.76 -4.18
N SER A 512 8.37 7.47 -3.80
CA SER A 512 9.48 8.41 -3.76
C SER A 512 10.82 7.78 -4.12
N ALA A 513 11.83 8.61 -4.37
CA ALA A 513 13.21 8.15 -4.58
C ALA A 513 13.78 7.39 -3.37
N MET A 514 13.31 7.69 -2.16
CA MET A 514 13.75 7.03 -0.93
C MET A 514 13.41 5.54 -0.94
N ASN A 515 12.22 5.16 -1.41
CA ASN A 515 11.81 3.77 -1.53
C ASN A 515 12.64 3.02 -2.58
N LEU A 516 12.86 3.63 -3.76
CA LEU A 516 13.62 2.99 -4.82
C LEU A 516 15.09 2.73 -4.44
N MET A 517 15.70 3.62 -3.66
CA MET A 517 17.06 3.44 -3.16
C MET A 517 17.23 2.16 -2.31
N ARG A 518 16.15 1.66 -1.71
CA ARG A 518 16.19 0.39 -0.95
C ARG A 518 16.47 -0.81 -1.85
N TRP A 519 16.16 -0.72 -3.13
CA TRP A 519 16.29 -1.82 -4.10
C TRP A 519 17.55 -1.73 -4.95
N MET A 520 18.45 -0.79 -4.63
CA MET A 520 19.72 -0.57 -5.32
C MET A 520 20.92 -0.88 -4.43
N SER A 521 22.00 -1.41 -5.04
CA SER A 521 23.31 -1.61 -4.42
C SER A 521 24.33 -0.74 -5.14
N VAL A 522 24.80 0.31 -4.48
CA VAL A 522 25.69 1.30 -5.10
C VAL A 522 27.12 0.80 -5.13
N ARG A 523 27.78 0.90 -6.30
CA ARG A 523 29.22 0.66 -6.46
C ARG A 523 29.92 1.98 -6.73
N THR A 524 30.94 2.30 -5.92
CA THR A 524 31.81 3.45 -6.15
C THR A 524 33.01 3.04 -6.99
N MET A 525 33.31 3.77 -8.04
CA MET A 525 34.47 3.59 -8.89
C MET A 525 35.36 4.83 -8.83
N LYS A 526 36.65 4.61 -8.62
CA LYS A 526 37.68 5.65 -8.69
C LYS A 526 38.64 5.29 -9.83
N GLU A 527 38.77 6.17 -10.81
CA GLU A 527 39.74 6.01 -11.87
C GLU A 527 40.78 7.13 -11.76
N THR A 528 42.04 6.74 -11.62
CA THR A 528 43.19 7.68 -11.57
C THR A 528 43.80 7.73 -12.95
N MET A 529 43.79 8.90 -13.60
CA MET A 529 44.28 9.10 -14.97
C MET A 529 45.79 8.97 -15.06
N VAL A 530 46.51 9.48 -14.04
CA VAL A 530 47.97 9.35 -13.93
C VAL A 530 48.28 8.71 -12.58
N PRO A 531 48.36 7.38 -12.50
CA PRO A 531 48.68 6.68 -11.25
C PRO A 531 50.08 7.02 -10.74
N PRO A 532 50.29 7.16 -9.42
CA PRO A 532 51.63 7.35 -8.85
C PRO A 532 52.52 6.11 -9.14
N LYS A 533 53.81 6.37 -9.46
CA LYS A 533 54.80 5.33 -9.75
C LYS A 533 55.85 5.18 -8.65
N ASP A 534 55.79 6.04 -7.64
CA ASP A 534 56.61 5.96 -6.43
C ASP A 534 55.72 5.75 -5.21
N TRP A 535 56.09 4.87 -4.30
CA TRP A 535 55.34 4.59 -3.07
C TRP A 535 55.63 5.60 -1.97
N ARG A 536 56.76 6.36 -2.10
CA ARG A 536 57.18 7.36 -1.13
C ARG A 536 56.35 8.63 -1.23
N TYR A 537 56.11 9.23 -0.10
CA TYR A 537 55.48 10.55 0.00
C TYR A 537 56.56 11.64 0.12
N PRO A 538 56.29 12.88 -0.28
CA PRO A 538 57.28 13.97 -0.23
C PRO A 538 57.93 14.19 1.14
N PHE A 539 57.24 13.92 2.24
CA PHE A 539 57.78 14.06 3.59
C PHE A 539 58.82 13.00 3.94
N MET A 540 59.00 11.97 3.12
CA MET A 540 59.98 10.89 3.32
C MET A 540 61.30 11.17 2.64
N ASP A 541 61.43 12.23 1.86
CA ASP A 541 62.67 12.66 1.26
C ASP A 541 63.59 13.21 2.37
N ALA A 542 64.91 12.94 2.28
CA ALA A 542 65.89 13.54 3.19
C ALA A 542 66.00 15.02 2.97
N GLU A 543 66.16 15.82 4.04
CA GLU A 543 66.39 17.26 3.95
C GLU A 543 67.71 17.58 3.23
#